data_620749f6a79116597425b5a8a3710cb7
#
_entry.id   620749f6a79116597425b5a8a3710cb7
#
_cell.length_a   1.000
_cell.length_b   1.000
_cell.length_c   1.000
_cell.angle_alpha   90.00
_cell.angle_beta   90.00
_cell.angle_gamma   90.00
#
_symmetry.space_group_name_H-M   'P 1'
#
loop_
_entity.id
_entity.type
_entity.pdbx_description
1 polymer ?
#
loop_
_entity_poly.entity_id
_entity_poly.type
_entity_poly.pdbx_seq_one_letter_code
_entity_poly.pdbx_strand_id
1 'polypeptide(L)'
;MNRRHRIASIAIGLLVSSGAAALDVNVVGLFPNKAVVQIDGGALQTLSVGQKTRDNIILLSVERDGATFDIQGRRVALAIGPARRQTSPVAAAQTSAGAAADYAVVPTNDRGDLVADGEVNGMPVRFVVDTGATFITLPAREASRLGLDYHNGQKLVMETANGNVFAYRLKLDTVRVGGVAVQNVDAVITEGNSLPIALLGMSFLNRTDMRREGTNLTLTQRY
;
A
#
# COMPACT_ATOMS: atom_id res chain seq x y z
N MET A 1 -50.72 61.45 -10.99
CA MET A 1 -50.17 60.28 -11.73
C MET A 1 -48.80 59.99 -11.20
N ASN A 2 -48.68 59.07 -10.20
CA ASN A 2 -47.43 58.79 -9.49
C ASN A 2 -46.86 57.46 -9.99
N ARG A 3 -45.71 57.51 -10.69
CA ARG A 3 -44.89 56.33 -11.04
C ARG A 3 -43.92 56.05 -9.91
N ARG A 4 -44.16 54.93 -9.21
CA ARG A 4 -43.22 54.38 -8.19
C ARG A 4 -42.13 53.60 -8.89
N HIS A 5 -40.92 54.07 -8.79
CA HIS A 5 -39.72 53.30 -9.20
C HIS A 5 -39.38 52.27 -8.13
N ARG A 6 -39.39 50.99 -8.49
CA ARG A 6 -38.87 49.89 -7.67
C ARG A 6 -37.37 49.80 -7.92
N ILE A 7 -36.61 50.07 -6.88
CA ILE A 7 -35.17 49.83 -6.87
C ILE A 7 -34.96 48.36 -6.51
N ALA A 8 -34.40 47.56 -7.44
CA ALA A 8 -33.99 46.18 -7.19
C ALA A 8 -32.58 46.22 -6.61
N SER A 9 -32.44 45.86 -5.33
CA SER A 9 -31.14 45.67 -4.68
C SER A 9 -30.55 44.33 -5.13
N ILE A 10 -29.46 44.37 -5.89
CA ILE A 10 -28.64 43.21 -6.23
C ILE A 10 -27.67 42.99 -5.06
N ALA A 11 -27.88 41.92 -4.31
CA ALA A 11 -26.92 41.44 -3.30
C ALA A 11 -25.78 40.69 -4.02
N ILE A 12 -24.62 41.32 -4.08
CA ILE A 12 -23.39 40.67 -4.53
C ILE A 12 -22.91 39.80 -3.39
N GLY A 13 -23.10 38.48 -3.51
CA GLY A 13 -22.52 37.48 -2.61
C GLY A 13 -21.03 37.39 -2.84
N LEU A 14 -20.26 37.85 -1.86
CA LEU A 14 -18.81 37.70 -1.82
C LEU A 14 -18.50 36.23 -1.52
N LEU A 15 -18.09 35.43 -2.53
CA LEU A 15 -17.54 34.10 -2.37
C LEU A 15 -16.13 34.26 -1.79
N VAL A 16 -16.00 34.11 -0.48
CA VAL A 16 -14.71 33.96 0.17
C VAL A 16 -14.21 32.55 -0.13
N SER A 17 -13.36 32.38 -1.13
CA SER A 17 -12.60 31.16 -1.36
C SER A 17 -11.54 31.08 -0.26
N SER A 18 -11.77 30.22 0.74
CA SER A 18 -10.77 29.83 1.73
C SER A 18 -9.67 29.05 1.00
N GLY A 19 -8.61 29.74 0.61
CA GLY A 19 -7.38 29.13 0.14
C GLY A 19 -6.77 28.30 1.28
N ALA A 20 -6.88 26.98 1.23
CA ALA A 20 -6.09 26.11 2.09
C ALA A 20 -4.62 26.38 1.79
N ALA A 21 -3.89 26.97 2.72
CA ALA A 21 -2.44 27.14 2.62
C ALA A 21 -1.82 25.76 2.46
N ALA A 22 -1.16 25.52 1.33
CA ALA A 22 -0.47 24.26 1.08
C ALA A 22 0.75 24.21 2.02
N LEU A 23 0.75 23.29 2.97
CA LEU A 23 1.89 23.02 3.84
C LEU A 23 3.09 22.59 3.00
N ASP A 24 4.21 23.28 3.14
CA ASP A 24 5.46 22.94 2.45
C ASP A 24 6.30 22.00 3.33
N VAL A 25 6.43 20.74 2.90
CA VAL A 25 7.21 19.72 3.61
C VAL A 25 8.41 19.34 2.76
N ASN A 26 9.60 19.57 3.28
CA ASN A 26 10.85 19.25 2.62
C ASN A 26 11.57 18.12 3.38
N VAL A 27 11.96 17.05 2.67
CA VAL A 27 12.73 15.94 3.25
C VAL A 27 14.21 16.23 3.13
N VAL A 28 14.87 16.36 4.28
CA VAL A 28 16.29 16.72 4.36
C VAL A 28 17.17 15.48 4.56
N GLY A 29 16.64 14.43 5.15
CA GLY A 29 17.38 13.20 5.39
C GLY A 29 16.45 12.00 5.65
N LEU A 30 16.93 10.82 5.27
CA LEU A 30 16.23 9.55 5.48
C LEU A 30 17.12 8.59 6.27
N PHE A 31 16.50 7.89 7.23
CA PHE A 31 17.11 6.87 8.06
C PHE A 31 16.16 5.67 8.14
N PRO A 32 16.61 4.50 8.55
CA PRO A 32 15.70 3.36 8.76
C PRO A 32 14.53 3.73 9.67
N ASN A 33 13.30 3.68 9.14
CA ASN A 33 12.05 4.03 9.81
C ASN A 33 11.94 5.48 10.34
N LYS A 34 12.79 6.41 9.86
CA LYS A 34 12.76 7.82 10.27
C LYS A 34 13.07 8.74 9.09
N ALA A 35 12.43 9.89 9.05
CA ALA A 35 12.74 10.96 8.13
C ALA A 35 13.02 12.26 8.89
N VAL A 36 14.02 13.01 8.45
CA VAL A 36 14.24 14.39 8.89
C VAL A 36 13.55 15.30 7.90
N VAL A 37 12.62 16.09 8.38
CA VAL A 37 11.79 16.98 7.56
C VAL A 37 11.89 18.41 8.04
N GLN A 38 11.72 19.35 7.15
CA GLN A 38 11.50 20.75 7.41
C GLN A 38 10.09 21.12 6.95
N ILE A 39 9.28 21.67 7.84
CA ILE A 39 7.89 22.03 7.57
C ILE A 39 7.83 23.56 7.51
N ASP A 40 7.30 24.11 6.40
CA ASP A 40 7.13 25.56 6.16
C ASP A 40 8.41 26.38 6.42
N GLY A 41 9.57 25.82 6.09
CA GLY A 41 10.86 26.47 6.34
C GLY A 41 11.24 26.58 7.83
N GLY A 42 10.48 25.93 8.73
CA GLY A 42 10.73 25.91 10.17
C GLY A 42 11.93 25.04 10.59
N ALA A 43 12.03 24.71 11.86
CA ALA A 43 13.10 23.87 12.40
C ALA A 43 13.02 22.43 11.86
N LEU A 44 14.18 21.79 11.72
CA LEU A 44 14.27 20.39 11.32
C LEU A 44 13.64 19.50 12.41
N GLN A 45 12.77 18.60 11.98
CA GLN A 45 12.09 17.64 12.84
C GLN A 45 12.39 16.22 12.37
N THR A 46 12.69 15.33 13.31
CA THR A 46 12.85 13.90 13.01
C THR A 46 11.53 13.20 13.30
N LEU A 47 10.94 12.58 12.27
CA LEU A 47 9.71 11.81 12.38
C LEU A 47 10.03 10.32 12.28
N SER A 48 9.41 9.52 13.13
CA SER A 48 9.40 8.06 13.02
C SER A 48 8.16 7.61 12.21
N VAL A 49 8.24 6.46 11.55
CA VAL A 49 7.08 5.86 10.87
C VAL A 49 5.94 5.67 11.86
N GLY A 50 4.74 6.15 11.48
CA GLY A 50 3.55 6.18 12.33
C GLY A 50 3.44 7.40 13.26
N GLN A 51 4.49 8.23 13.36
CA GLN A 51 4.46 9.43 14.19
C GLN A 51 3.69 10.57 13.50
N LYS A 52 2.79 11.19 14.27
CA LYS A 52 1.99 12.34 13.85
C LYS A 52 2.58 13.64 14.41
N THR A 53 2.73 14.67 13.57
CA THR A 53 3.14 16.02 13.99
C THR A 53 1.94 16.86 14.44
N ARG A 54 2.23 18.05 15.00
CA ARG A 54 1.20 19.05 15.34
C ARG A 54 0.44 19.56 14.12
N ASP A 55 1.08 19.57 12.96
CA ASP A 55 0.52 20.04 11.67
C ASP A 55 -0.23 18.94 10.94
N ASN A 56 -0.57 17.84 11.65
CA ASN A 56 -1.33 16.71 11.09
C ASN A 56 -0.60 15.99 9.95
N ILE A 57 0.74 15.90 10.03
CA ILE A 57 1.59 15.14 9.11
C ILE A 57 1.97 13.83 9.78
N ILE A 58 1.76 12.71 9.09
CA ILE A 58 2.16 11.36 9.54
C ILE A 58 3.16 10.80 8.55
N LEU A 59 4.31 10.32 9.03
CA LEU A 59 5.24 9.56 8.20
C LEU A 59 4.71 8.13 8.05
N LEU A 60 4.37 7.72 6.83
CA LEU A 60 3.81 6.40 6.53
C LEU A 60 4.89 5.37 6.21
N SER A 61 5.86 5.73 5.37
CA SER A 61 6.99 4.86 5.00
C SER A 61 8.22 5.68 4.67
N VAL A 62 9.38 5.03 4.76
CA VAL A 62 10.67 5.58 4.31
C VAL A 62 11.26 4.61 3.31
N GLU A 63 11.64 5.13 2.16
CA GLU A 63 12.28 4.42 1.07
C GLU A 63 13.70 4.96 0.85
N ARG A 64 14.47 4.34 -0.04
CA ARG A 64 15.88 4.72 -0.26
C ARG A 64 16.03 6.17 -0.74
N ASP A 65 15.12 6.64 -1.61
CA ASP A 65 15.22 7.94 -2.29
C ASP A 65 14.14 8.93 -1.86
N GLY A 66 13.27 8.54 -0.90
CA GLY A 66 12.13 9.36 -0.47
C GLY A 66 11.39 8.80 0.74
N ALA A 67 10.36 9.50 1.13
CA ALA A 67 9.46 9.08 2.18
C ALA A 67 8.00 9.41 1.80
N THR A 68 7.08 8.56 2.22
CA THR A 68 5.65 8.78 2.02
C THR A 68 5.04 9.34 3.30
N PHE A 69 4.30 10.42 3.16
CA PHE A 69 3.63 11.11 4.25
C PHE A 69 2.12 11.11 4.01
N ASP A 70 1.36 11.11 5.09
CA ASP A 70 -0.02 11.59 5.10
C ASP A 70 -0.01 13.04 5.57
N ILE A 71 -0.38 13.96 4.71
CA ILE A 71 -0.47 15.39 4.99
C ILE A 71 -1.94 15.80 4.90
N GLN A 72 -2.58 16.00 6.05
CA GLN A 72 -4.00 16.38 6.14
C GLN A 72 -4.95 15.38 5.42
N GLY A 73 -4.68 14.07 5.50
CA GLY A 73 -5.47 13.04 4.84
C GLY A 73 -5.09 12.78 3.36
N ARG A 74 -4.03 13.42 2.88
CA ARG A 74 -3.48 13.21 1.53
C ARG A 74 -2.14 12.49 1.60
N ARG A 75 -2.00 11.39 0.90
CA ARG A 75 -0.70 10.71 0.75
C ARG A 75 0.16 11.45 -0.25
N VAL A 76 1.36 11.82 0.17
CA VAL A 76 2.34 12.54 -0.64
C VAL A 76 3.69 11.84 -0.52
N ALA A 77 4.27 11.42 -1.64
CA ALA A 77 5.65 10.92 -1.70
C ALA A 77 6.59 12.10 -1.95
N LEU A 78 7.60 12.25 -1.10
CA LEU A 78 8.61 13.30 -1.17
C LEU A 78 9.99 12.69 -1.26
N ALA A 79 10.76 13.08 -2.27
CA ALA A 79 12.16 12.68 -2.42
C ALA A 79 13.09 13.56 -1.56
N ILE A 80 14.31 13.07 -1.27
CA ILE A 80 15.36 13.88 -0.65
C ILE A 80 15.79 15.01 -1.61
N GLY A 81 15.86 16.22 -1.10
CA GLY A 81 16.42 17.38 -1.81
C GLY A 81 15.49 18.59 -1.81
N PRO A 82 15.97 19.76 -2.32
CA PRO A 82 15.14 20.96 -2.39
C PRO A 82 13.92 20.66 -3.25
N ALA A 83 12.76 20.96 -2.71
CA ALA A 83 11.45 20.69 -3.31
C ALA A 83 11.38 21.21 -4.75
N ARG A 84 11.72 20.37 -5.72
CA ARG A 84 11.14 20.53 -7.04
C ARG A 84 9.69 20.08 -6.90
N ARG A 85 8.80 21.06 -6.91
CA ARG A 85 7.37 20.81 -7.02
C ARG A 85 7.11 19.94 -8.26
N GLN A 86 7.17 18.65 -8.10
CA GLN A 86 6.35 17.78 -8.92
C GLN A 86 4.98 17.77 -8.26
N THR A 87 4.21 18.80 -8.59
CA THR A 87 2.77 18.78 -8.40
C THR A 87 2.19 17.83 -9.43
N SER A 88 2.41 16.56 -9.24
CA SER A 88 1.45 15.57 -9.68
C SER A 88 0.57 15.32 -8.45
N PRO A 89 -0.70 15.74 -8.49
CA PRO A 89 -1.63 15.26 -7.50
C PRO A 89 -1.71 13.75 -7.72
N VAL A 90 -1.07 12.98 -6.82
CA VAL A 90 -1.53 11.61 -6.62
C VAL A 90 -2.91 11.79 -6.03
N ALA A 91 -3.88 11.91 -6.93
CA ALA A 91 -5.28 11.82 -6.61
C ALA A 91 -5.42 10.64 -5.65
N ALA A 92 -6.12 10.89 -4.54
CA ALA A 92 -6.69 9.82 -3.75
C ALA A 92 -7.09 8.72 -4.73
N ALA A 93 -6.54 7.53 -4.58
CA ALA A 93 -7.03 6.37 -5.26
C ALA A 93 -8.45 6.10 -4.74
N GLN A 94 -9.36 6.94 -5.18
CA GLN A 94 -10.68 6.47 -5.51
C GLN A 94 -10.45 5.45 -6.61
N THR A 95 -10.98 4.29 -6.40
CA THR A 95 -11.30 3.28 -7.38
C THR A 95 -11.73 3.93 -8.70
N SER A 96 -10.79 4.44 -9.48
CA SER A 96 -10.96 4.67 -10.89
C SER A 96 -10.31 3.44 -11.54
N ALA A 97 -11.17 2.58 -12.08
CA ALA A 97 -10.86 1.68 -13.16
C ALA A 97 -10.34 2.50 -14.36
N GLY A 98 -9.13 3.03 -14.21
CA GLY A 98 -8.29 3.55 -15.27
C GLY A 98 -7.17 2.55 -15.42
N ALA A 99 -6.98 2.00 -16.61
CA ALA A 99 -6.10 0.91 -17.02
C ALA A 99 -4.94 0.72 -16.02
N ALA A 100 -5.15 -0.14 -15.03
CA ALA A 100 -4.11 -0.57 -14.12
C ALA A 100 -3.06 -1.21 -15.03
N ALA A 101 -1.83 -0.69 -15.00
CA ALA A 101 -0.75 -1.37 -15.67
C ALA A 101 -0.75 -2.80 -15.11
N ASP A 102 -0.96 -3.81 -15.97
CA ASP A 102 -1.13 -5.22 -15.59
C ASP A 102 0.20 -5.82 -15.07
N TYR A 103 0.93 -5.04 -14.28
CA TYR A 103 2.21 -5.45 -13.69
C TYR A 103 2.38 -4.95 -12.25
N ALA A 104 3.26 -5.63 -11.52
CA ALA A 104 3.74 -5.24 -10.21
C ALA A 104 5.26 -5.28 -10.17
N VAL A 105 5.88 -4.32 -9.48
CA VAL A 105 7.33 -4.33 -9.21
C VAL A 105 7.53 -4.65 -7.74
N VAL A 106 8.20 -5.76 -7.47
CA VAL A 106 8.51 -6.24 -6.13
C VAL A 106 9.99 -6.00 -5.85
N PRO A 107 10.33 -5.10 -4.93
CA PRO A 107 11.71 -4.82 -4.57
C PRO A 107 12.29 -5.91 -3.66
N THR A 108 13.61 -6.06 -3.70
CA THR A 108 14.33 -6.85 -2.71
C THR A 108 14.60 -6.01 -1.46
N ASN A 109 14.32 -6.54 -0.28
CA ASN A 109 14.66 -5.90 1.00
C ASN A 109 16.15 -6.05 1.33
N ASP A 110 16.60 -5.47 2.47
CA ASP A 110 18.01 -5.50 2.91
C ASP A 110 18.51 -6.91 3.25
N ARG A 111 17.63 -7.91 3.40
CA ARG A 111 17.95 -9.31 3.63
C ARG A 111 18.03 -10.13 2.35
N GLY A 112 17.71 -9.52 1.21
CA GLY A 112 17.66 -10.19 -0.07
C GLY A 112 16.30 -10.83 -0.40
N ASP A 113 15.29 -10.68 0.47
CA ASP A 113 13.95 -11.21 0.24
C ASP A 113 13.15 -10.29 -0.68
N LEU A 114 12.39 -10.86 -1.59
CA LEU A 114 11.41 -10.14 -2.42
C LEU A 114 10.12 -9.98 -1.61
N VAL A 115 9.83 -8.76 -1.17
CA VAL A 115 8.66 -8.45 -0.34
C VAL A 115 7.66 -7.62 -1.13
N ALA A 116 6.44 -8.12 -1.24
CA ALA A 116 5.34 -7.48 -1.94
C ALA A 116 4.26 -7.03 -0.95
N ASP A 117 3.84 -5.78 -1.04
CA ASP A 117 2.59 -5.34 -0.45
C ASP A 117 1.45 -5.66 -1.45
N GLY A 118 0.40 -6.28 -0.96
CA GLY A 118 -0.73 -6.71 -1.76
C GLY A 118 -2.03 -6.74 -0.96
N GLU A 119 -3.04 -7.38 -1.53
CA GLU A 119 -4.37 -7.50 -0.93
C GLU A 119 -4.91 -8.93 -1.12
N VAL A 120 -5.65 -9.40 -0.13
CA VAL A 120 -6.48 -10.60 -0.19
C VAL A 120 -7.92 -10.17 0.07
N ASN A 121 -8.82 -10.41 -0.89
CA ASN A 121 -10.23 -10.03 -0.80
C ASN A 121 -10.42 -8.54 -0.42
N GLY A 122 -9.54 -7.65 -0.94
CA GLY A 122 -9.53 -6.22 -0.65
C GLY A 122 -8.88 -5.81 0.68
N MET A 123 -8.41 -6.77 1.49
CA MET A 123 -7.71 -6.49 2.74
C MET A 123 -6.19 -6.53 2.54
N PRO A 124 -5.43 -5.54 3.04
CA PRO A 124 -3.99 -5.45 2.81
C PRO A 124 -3.22 -6.59 3.48
N VAL A 125 -2.26 -7.15 2.76
CA VAL A 125 -1.36 -8.24 3.21
C VAL A 125 0.05 -7.97 2.70
N ARG A 126 1.04 -8.28 3.53
CA ARG A 126 2.44 -8.29 3.11
C ARG A 126 2.90 -9.71 2.86
N PHE A 127 3.46 -9.95 1.68
CA PHE A 127 3.94 -11.24 1.23
C PHE A 127 5.45 -11.26 1.07
N VAL A 128 6.05 -12.42 1.31
CA VAL A 128 7.34 -12.78 0.72
C VAL A 128 7.08 -13.62 -0.52
N VAL A 129 7.71 -13.28 -1.65
CA VAL A 129 7.62 -14.07 -2.87
C VAL A 129 8.41 -15.37 -2.65
N ASP A 130 7.74 -16.50 -2.76
CA ASP A 130 8.31 -17.81 -2.54
C ASP A 130 7.95 -18.80 -3.65
N THR A 131 8.88 -19.01 -4.57
CA THR A 131 8.70 -19.96 -5.68
C THR A 131 8.78 -21.43 -5.22
N GLY A 132 9.24 -21.70 -4.00
CA GLY A 132 9.20 -23.02 -3.36
C GLY A 132 7.86 -23.39 -2.76
N ALA A 133 6.99 -22.40 -2.49
CA ALA A 133 5.66 -22.63 -1.98
C ALA A 133 4.68 -22.91 -3.13
N THR A 134 4.00 -24.07 -3.10
CA THR A 134 2.99 -24.44 -4.11
C THR A 134 1.78 -23.51 -4.09
N PHE A 135 1.34 -23.11 -2.90
CA PHE A 135 0.16 -22.29 -2.66
C PHE A 135 0.54 -20.95 -2.01
N ILE A 136 -0.34 -19.94 -2.13
CA ILE A 136 -0.29 -18.85 -1.18
C ILE A 136 -0.44 -19.46 0.22
N THR A 137 0.48 -19.12 1.12
CA THR A 137 0.45 -19.65 2.49
C THR A 137 0.31 -18.50 3.47
N LEU A 138 -0.75 -18.56 4.29
CA LEU A 138 -1.05 -17.55 5.28
C LEU A 138 -0.94 -18.17 6.69
N PRO A 139 -0.31 -17.50 7.66
CA PRO A 139 -0.42 -17.92 9.05
C PRO A 139 -1.86 -17.71 9.56
N ALA A 140 -2.32 -18.55 10.48
CA ALA A 140 -3.68 -18.52 11.03
C ALA A 140 -4.08 -17.13 11.57
N ARG A 141 -3.14 -16.42 12.23
CA ARG A 141 -3.36 -15.06 12.71
C ARG A 141 -3.71 -14.07 11.59
N GLU A 142 -3.04 -14.23 10.44
CA GLU A 142 -3.28 -13.40 9.27
C GLU A 142 -4.62 -13.73 8.62
N ALA A 143 -4.95 -15.02 8.50
CA ALA A 143 -6.24 -15.47 8.02
C ALA A 143 -7.39 -14.93 8.89
N SER A 144 -7.24 -14.96 10.23
CA SER A 144 -8.21 -14.38 11.16
C SER A 144 -8.35 -12.86 10.99
N ARG A 145 -7.24 -12.13 10.80
CA ARG A 145 -7.25 -10.68 10.53
C ARG A 145 -8.00 -10.34 9.24
N LEU A 146 -7.87 -11.21 8.24
CA LEU A 146 -8.53 -11.08 6.94
C LEU A 146 -10.00 -11.54 6.97
N GLY A 147 -10.51 -12.04 8.10
CA GLY A 147 -11.86 -12.55 8.22
C GLY A 147 -12.11 -13.84 7.43
N LEU A 148 -11.06 -14.61 7.13
CA LEU A 148 -11.18 -15.86 6.37
C LEU A 148 -11.69 -16.97 7.29
N ASP A 149 -12.84 -17.57 6.94
CA ASP A 149 -13.37 -18.76 7.60
C ASP A 149 -12.67 -20.02 7.06
N TYR A 150 -11.43 -20.22 7.51
CA TYR A 150 -10.57 -21.27 6.98
C TYR A 150 -10.82 -22.65 7.60
N HIS A 151 -11.47 -22.72 8.77
CA HIS A 151 -11.76 -24.01 9.44
C HIS A 151 -12.73 -24.89 8.64
N ASN A 152 -13.55 -24.29 7.77
CA ASN A 152 -14.40 -24.99 6.82
C ASN A 152 -13.66 -25.47 5.56
N GLY A 153 -12.39 -25.12 5.41
CA GLY A 153 -11.53 -25.57 4.33
C GLY A 153 -11.13 -27.04 4.43
N GLN A 154 -10.54 -27.57 3.37
CA GLN A 154 -10.03 -28.93 3.35
C GLN A 154 -8.81 -29.04 4.30
N LYS A 155 -8.95 -29.81 5.37
CA LYS A 155 -7.86 -30.10 6.29
C LYS A 155 -6.82 -31.01 5.62
N LEU A 156 -5.55 -30.64 5.76
CA LEU A 156 -4.41 -31.40 5.21
C LEU A 156 -3.19 -31.32 6.14
N VAL A 157 -2.22 -32.17 5.90
CA VAL A 157 -0.90 -32.13 6.53
C VAL A 157 0.08 -31.67 5.47
N MET A 158 0.85 -30.61 5.76
CA MET A 158 1.92 -30.14 4.89
C MET A 158 3.26 -30.53 5.47
N GLU A 159 4.12 -31.03 4.62
CA GLU A 159 5.53 -31.19 4.93
C GLU A 159 6.25 -29.85 4.72
N THR A 160 6.95 -29.40 5.73
CA THR A 160 7.75 -28.15 5.70
C THR A 160 9.16 -28.43 6.14
N ALA A 161 10.06 -27.48 5.92
CA ALA A 161 11.44 -27.59 6.40
C ALA A 161 11.55 -27.81 7.92
N ASN A 162 10.50 -27.43 8.69
CA ASN A 162 10.42 -27.58 10.14
C ASN A 162 9.56 -28.79 10.59
N GLY A 163 9.25 -29.71 9.66
CA GLY A 163 8.42 -30.88 9.90
C GLY A 163 6.97 -30.72 9.41
N ASN A 164 6.13 -31.66 9.80
CA ASN A 164 4.73 -31.68 9.38
C ASN A 164 3.88 -30.68 10.18
N VAL A 165 3.09 -29.89 9.48
CA VAL A 165 2.14 -28.95 10.08
C VAL A 165 0.72 -29.20 9.57
N PHE A 166 -0.25 -29.03 10.45
CA PHE A 166 -1.67 -29.02 10.04
C PHE A 166 -1.98 -27.71 9.31
N ALA A 167 -2.75 -27.84 8.25
CA ALA A 167 -3.13 -26.73 7.43
C ALA A 167 -4.55 -26.90 6.86
N TYR A 168 -5.13 -25.80 6.40
CA TYR A 168 -6.45 -25.79 5.78
C TYR A 168 -6.34 -25.19 4.38
N ARG A 169 -6.75 -25.93 3.38
CA ARG A 169 -6.80 -25.44 2.01
C ARG A 169 -8.14 -24.77 1.74
N LEU A 170 -8.08 -23.58 1.14
CA LEU A 170 -9.25 -22.83 0.70
C LEU A 170 -8.95 -22.06 -0.59
N LYS A 171 -9.95 -21.44 -1.16
CA LYS A 171 -9.77 -20.48 -2.27
C LYS A 171 -9.96 -19.06 -1.77
N LEU A 172 -9.05 -18.18 -2.19
CA LEU A 172 -9.18 -16.75 -2.04
C LEU A 172 -9.90 -16.20 -3.27
N ASP A 173 -10.93 -15.37 -3.07
CA ASP A 173 -11.69 -14.81 -4.19
C ASP A 173 -10.83 -13.95 -5.08
N THR A 174 -10.04 -13.05 -4.48
CA THR A 174 -9.13 -12.17 -5.21
C THR A 174 -7.84 -11.97 -4.43
N VAL A 175 -6.72 -12.07 -5.13
CA VAL A 175 -5.40 -11.66 -4.63
C VAL A 175 -4.83 -10.63 -5.57
N ARG A 176 -4.40 -9.49 -5.03
CA ARG A 176 -3.80 -8.40 -5.81
C ARG A 176 -2.40 -8.10 -5.30
N VAL A 177 -1.49 -7.88 -6.23
CA VAL A 177 -0.14 -7.35 -5.96
C VAL A 177 0.14 -6.27 -7.00
N GLY A 178 0.27 -5.02 -6.57
CA GLY A 178 0.36 -3.90 -7.50
C GLY A 178 -0.80 -3.86 -8.49
N GLY A 179 -0.52 -3.85 -9.79
CA GLY A 179 -1.52 -3.90 -10.86
C GLY A 179 -2.02 -5.30 -11.20
N VAL A 180 -1.35 -6.35 -10.73
CA VAL A 180 -1.72 -7.76 -11.02
C VAL A 180 -2.84 -8.20 -10.08
N ALA A 181 -3.97 -8.66 -10.61
CA ALA A 181 -5.10 -9.16 -9.84
C ALA A 181 -5.51 -10.55 -10.33
N VAL A 182 -5.44 -11.55 -9.46
CA VAL A 182 -5.76 -12.94 -9.77
C VAL A 182 -6.94 -13.39 -8.94
N GLN A 183 -7.92 -14.01 -9.58
CA GLN A 183 -9.12 -14.53 -8.93
C GLN A 183 -9.01 -16.04 -8.67
N ASN A 184 -9.80 -16.53 -7.67
CA ASN A 184 -9.91 -17.93 -7.33
C ASN A 184 -8.55 -18.61 -7.07
N VAL A 185 -7.73 -17.98 -6.21
CA VAL A 185 -6.38 -18.44 -5.92
C VAL A 185 -6.39 -19.47 -4.81
N ASP A 186 -5.79 -20.63 -5.06
CA ASP A 186 -5.64 -21.65 -4.02
C ASP A 186 -4.67 -21.18 -2.95
N ALA A 187 -5.07 -21.28 -1.70
CA ALA A 187 -4.28 -20.90 -0.53
C ALA A 187 -4.34 -21.96 0.56
N VAL A 188 -3.35 -21.93 1.42
CA VAL A 188 -3.24 -22.78 2.60
C VAL A 188 -3.05 -21.90 3.83
N ILE A 189 -3.81 -22.20 4.87
CA ILE A 189 -3.69 -21.56 6.17
C ILE A 189 -2.96 -22.52 7.10
N THR A 190 -1.81 -22.11 7.63
CA THR A 190 -1.02 -22.92 8.57
C THR A 190 -1.31 -22.52 9.99
N GLU A 191 -1.58 -23.50 10.85
CA GLU A 191 -1.74 -23.30 12.29
C GLU A 191 -0.36 -23.23 13.00
N GLY A 192 -0.37 -22.64 14.19
CA GLY A 192 0.83 -22.45 14.99
C GLY A 192 1.67 -21.22 14.58
N ASN A 193 2.91 -21.15 15.11
CA ASN A 193 3.81 -20.00 14.90
C ASN A 193 4.96 -20.29 13.93
N SER A 194 4.85 -21.34 13.12
CA SER A 194 5.91 -21.76 12.20
C SER A 194 6.12 -20.79 11.03
N LEU A 195 5.09 -19.99 10.68
CA LEU A 195 5.15 -19.05 9.57
C LEU A 195 5.01 -17.61 10.08
N PRO A 196 6.09 -16.80 10.00
CA PRO A 196 6.07 -15.42 10.52
C PRO A 196 5.40 -14.41 9.58
N ILE A 197 5.32 -14.70 8.27
CA ILE A 197 4.81 -13.80 7.23
C ILE A 197 4.09 -14.62 6.16
N ALA A 198 3.16 -14.01 5.44
CA ALA A 198 2.48 -14.65 4.33
C ALA A 198 3.43 -14.91 3.15
N LEU A 199 3.27 -16.04 2.46
CA LEU A 199 4.04 -16.41 1.28
C LEU A 199 3.19 -16.24 0.03
N LEU A 200 3.74 -15.57 -0.98
CA LEU A 200 3.17 -15.48 -2.32
C LEU A 200 3.70 -16.66 -3.13
N GLY A 201 2.94 -17.75 -3.14
CA GLY A 201 3.32 -19.02 -3.75
C GLY A 201 2.92 -19.16 -5.22
N MET A 202 3.23 -20.33 -5.79
CA MET A 202 3.05 -20.63 -7.20
C MET A 202 1.59 -20.64 -7.66
N SER A 203 0.62 -20.83 -6.76
CA SER A 203 -0.82 -20.70 -7.10
C SER A 203 -1.19 -19.30 -7.64
N PHE A 204 -0.43 -18.27 -7.25
CA PHE A 204 -0.50 -16.92 -7.81
C PHE A 204 0.54 -16.71 -8.90
N LEU A 205 1.81 -17.03 -8.61
CA LEU A 205 2.96 -16.71 -9.47
C LEU A 205 2.87 -17.37 -10.86
N ASN A 206 2.31 -18.58 -10.97
CA ASN A 206 2.11 -19.27 -12.26
C ASN A 206 1.13 -18.55 -13.20
N ARG A 207 0.36 -17.60 -12.69
CA ARG A 207 -0.55 -16.77 -13.48
C ARG A 207 0.08 -15.43 -13.90
N THR A 208 1.38 -15.29 -13.64
CA THR A 208 2.17 -14.12 -13.99
C THR A 208 3.40 -14.51 -14.75
N ASP A 209 3.90 -13.60 -15.58
CA ASP A 209 5.26 -13.65 -16.10
C ASP A 209 6.17 -12.94 -15.12
N MET A 210 7.26 -13.62 -14.75
CA MET A 210 8.23 -13.12 -13.78
C MET A 210 9.51 -12.71 -14.49
N ARG A 211 9.92 -11.45 -14.34
CA ARG A 211 11.18 -10.93 -14.89
C ARG A 211 12.00 -10.27 -13.79
N ARG A 212 13.20 -10.76 -13.56
CA ARG A 212 14.10 -10.16 -12.59
C ARG A 212 15.03 -9.16 -13.29
N GLU A 213 15.07 -7.95 -12.76
CA GLU A 213 15.97 -6.88 -13.22
C GLU A 213 16.70 -6.28 -12.00
N GLY A 214 17.98 -6.62 -11.87
CA GLY A 214 18.76 -6.23 -10.70
C GLY A 214 18.17 -6.76 -9.39
N THR A 215 17.79 -5.86 -8.51
CA THR A 215 17.17 -6.16 -7.20
C THR A 215 15.64 -6.24 -7.25
N ASN A 216 15.01 -5.98 -8.39
CA ASN A 216 13.57 -5.97 -8.52
C ASN A 216 13.06 -7.20 -9.28
N LEU A 217 11.88 -7.67 -8.89
CA LEU A 217 11.10 -8.66 -9.64
C LEU A 217 9.87 -7.97 -10.21
N THR A 218 9.72 -8.00 -11.52
CA THR A 218 8.50 -7.55 -12.19
C THR A 218 7.60 -8.75 -12.43
N LEU A 219 6.35 -8.63 -11.99
CA LEU A 219 5.27 -9.58 -12.23
C LEU A 219 4.32 -8.95 -13.23
N THR A 220 4.01 -9.62 -14.33
CA THR A 220 3.03 -9.17 -15.35
C THR A 220 1.92 -10.21 -15.41
N GLN A 221 0.67 -9.76 -15.44
CA GLN A 221 -0.48 -10.67 -15.52
C GLN A 221 -0.48 -11.39 -16.85
N ARG A 222 -0.70 -12.71 -16.82
CA ARG A 222 -0.75 -13.51 -18.06
C ARG A 222 -2.09 -13.47 -18.74
N TYR A 223 -3.19 -13.41 -18.04
CA TYR A 223 -4.58 -13.33 -18.59
C TYR A 223 -5.60 -13.30 -17.46
#